data_5af3aca8f16dbf2c1200c1953872a135
#
_entry.id   5af3aca8f16dbf2c1200c1953872a135
#
_cell.length_a   1.000
_cell.length_b   1.000
_cell.length_c   1.000
_cell.angle_alpha   90.00
_cell.angle_beta   90.00
_cell.angle_gamma   90.00
#
_symmetry.space_group_name_H-M   'P 1'
#
loop_
_entity.id
_entity.type
_entity.pdbx_description
1 polymer ?
#
loop_
_entity_poly.entity_id
_entity_poly.type
_entity_poly.pdbx_seq_one_letter_code
_entity_poly.pdbx_strand_id
1 'polypeptide(L)'
;MGVRTTKSVKKTGCSNLKQLIEDSKLVIEDLDTISELSTFIVKGSSFEADEGCTDDLVACLFLFAWASDQTYFKELTDVDVRATMMREQQDALEQDMAPFGFVVTGLEEENIGEVVDEYGTRWNPVVRDYGSNW
;
A
#
# COMPACT_ATOMS: atom_id res chain seq x y z
N MET A 1 -20.17 0.90 -14.81
CA MET A 1 -20.63 -0.49 -14.59
C MET A 1 -21.05 -0.60 -13.14
N GLY A 2 -22.27 -1.00 -12.82
CA GLY A 2 -22.79 -1.07 -11.46
C GLY A 2 -23.04 -2.52 -11.03
N VAL A 3 -23.00 -2.77 -9.72
CA VAL A 3 -23.32 -4.08 -9.15
C VAL A 3 -24.84 -4.18 -8.95
N ARG A 4 -25.44 -5.25 -9.47
CA ARG A 4 -26.86 -5.52 -9.24
C ARG A 4 -27.01 -6.26 -7.90
N THR A 5 -27.70 -5.65 -6.94
CA THR A 5 -27.97 -6.26 -5.64
C THR A 5 -28.98 -7.41 -5.80
N THR A 6 -28.48 -8.63 -5.85
CA THR A 6 -29.28 -9.86 -5.84
C THR A 6 -29.32 -10.46 -4.45
N LYS A 7 -30.27 -11.39 -4.19
CA LYS A 7 -30.33 -12.11 -2.91
C LYS A 7 -29.01 -12.85 -2.58
N SER A 8 -28.33 -13.37 -3.60
CA SER A 8 -27.04 -14.03 -3.44
C SER A 8 -25.95 -13.05 -3.03
N VAL A 9 -25.86 -11.89 -3.71
CA VAL A 9 -24.88 -10.83 -3.38
C VAL A 9 -25.11 -10.32 -1.96
N LYS A 10 -26.37 -10.07 -1.56
CA LYS A 10 -26.72 -9.64 -0.20
C LYS A 10 -26.31 -10.67 0.83
N LYS A 11 -26.63 -11.95 0.62
CA LYS A 11 -26.29 -13.04 1.56
C LYS A 11 -24.78 -13.21 1.71
N THR A 12 -24.05 -13.27 0.60
CA THR A 12 -22.57 -13.40 0.63
C THR A 12 -21.92 -12.17 1.24
N GLY A 13 -22.39 -10.96 0.87
CA GLY A 13 -21.89 -9.71 1.42
C GLY A 13 -22.10 -9.60 2.93
N CYS A 14 -23.28 -9.97 3.44
CA CYS A 14 -23.54 -9.97 4.88
C CYS A 14 -22.67 -11.00 5.63
N SER A 15 -22.43 -12.18 5.04
CA SER A 15 -21.56 -13.19 5.63
C SER A 15 -20.10 -12.70 5.70
N ASN A 16 -19.61 -12.10 4.61
CA ASN A 16 -18.27 -11.54 4.54
C ASN A 16 -18.11 -10.35 5.48
N LEU A 17 -19.12 -9.47 5.58
CA LEU A 17 -19.12 -8.34 6.50
C LEU A 17 -18.99 -8.80 7.94
N LYS A 18 -19.79 -9.80 8.32
CA LYS A 18 -19.71 -10.40 9.65
C LYS A 18 -18.29 -10.91 9.94
N GLN A 19 -17.70 -11.64 9.01
CA GLN A 19 -16.36 -12.18 9.17
C GLN A 19 -15.29 -11.07 9.28
N LEU A 20 -15.39 -10.00 8.47
CA LEU A 20 -14.47 -8.88 8.55
C LEU A 20 -14.50 -8.17 9.90
N ILE A 21 -15.69 -8.06 10.52
CA ILE A 21 -15.85 -7.45 11.85
C ILE A 21 -15.31 -8.40 12.93
N GLU A 22 -15.67 -9.69 12.88
CA GLU A 22 -15.21 -10.70 13.86
C GLU A 22 -13.68 -10.89 13.83
N ASP A 23 -13.07 -10.83 12.65
CA ASP A 23 -11.62 -10.92 12.47
C ASP A 23 -10.89 -9.59 12.78
N SER A 24 -11.60 -8.55 13.23
CA SER A 24 -11.07 -7.19 13.47
C SER A 24 -10.35 -6.57 12.27
N LYS A 25 -10.73 -6.98 11.07
CA LYS A 25 -10.22 -6.41 9.81
C LYS A 25 -10.98 -5.16 9.37
N LEU A 26 -12.17 -4.98 9.89
CA LEU A 26 -13.01 -3.81 9.67
C LEU A 26 -13.45 -3.24 11.02
N VAL A 27 -13.09 -1.99 11.29
CA VAL A 27 -13.50 -1.25 12.47
C VAL A 27 -14.52 -0.19 12.03
N ILE A 28 -15.65 -0.13 12.72
CA ILE A 28 -16.73 0.82 12.44
C ILE A 28 -16.83 1.73 13.66
N GLU A 29 -16.61 3.02 13.45
CA GLU A 29 -16.63 4.05 14.52
C GLU A 29 -17.85 4.96 14.43
N ASP A 30 -18.55 4.95 13.29
CA ASP A 30 -19.72 5.80 13.05
C ASP A 30 -20.95 5.25 13.78
N LEU A 31 -21.54 6.11 14.62
CA LEU A 31 -22.69 5.75 15.46
C LEU A 31 -23.96 5.45 14.67
N ASP A 32 -24.20 6.12 13.55
CA ASP A 32 -25.38 5.90 12.71
C ASP A 32 -25.28 4.53 12.05
N THR A 33 -24.12 4.18 11.55
CA THR A 33 -23.84 2.85 10.97
C THR A 33 -23.99 1.74 12.00
N ILE A 34 -23.50 1.94 13.24
CA ILE A 34 -23.67 0.98 14.34
C ILE A 34 -25.14 0.83 14.71
N SER A 35 -25.89 1.92 14.72
CA SER A 35 -27.33 1.92 14.99
C SER A 35 -28.08 1.11 13.95
N GLU A 36 -27.81 1.33 12.65
CA GLU A 36 -28.42 0.54 11.56
C GLU A 36 -28.03 -0.95 11.63
N LEU A 37 -26.78 -1.27 11.95
CA LEU A 37 -26.33 -2.64 12.14
C LEU A 37 -27.06 -3.34 13.31
N SER A 38 -27.37 -2.61 14.37
CA SER A 38 -28.09 -3.18 15.53
C SER A 38 -29.55 -3.51 15.24
N THR A 39 -30.15 -2.83 14.27
CA THR A 39 -31.54 -3.04 13.82
C THR A 39 -31.62 -3.95 12.58
N PHE A 40 -30.50 -4.43 12.09
CA PHE A 40 -30.43 -5.28 10.91
C PHE A 40 -30.65 -6.74 11.27
N ILE A 41 -31.77 -7.30 10.83
CA ILE A 41 -32.26 -8.62 11.26
C ILE A 41 -32.39 -9.59 10.08
N VAL A 42 -32.42 -10.88 10.43
CA VAL A 42 -32.74 -11.96 9.48
C VAL A 42 -34.25 -12.07 9.34
N LYS A 43 -34.77 -11.82 8.15
CA LYS A 43 -36.20 -11.95 7.84
C LYS A 43 -36.40 -13.03 6.77
N GLY A 44 -36.80 -14.22 7.23
CA GLY A 44 -36.91 -15.38 6.35
C GLY A 44 -35.57 -15.85 5.77
N SER A 45 -35.42 -15.75 4.46
CA SER A 45 -34.17 -16.10 3.76
C SER A 45 -33.33 -14.88 3.37
N SER A 46 -33.66 -13.70 3.86
CA SER A 46 -33.00 -12.42 3.54
C SER A 46 -32.61 -11.67 4.81
N PHE A 47 -31.84 -10.63 4.65
CA PHE A 47 -31.47 -9.70 5.71
C PHE A 47 -32.12 -8.35 5.40
N GLU A 48 -32.74 -7.73 6.36
CA GLU A 48 -33.46 -6.46 6.19
C GLU A 48 -33.39 -5.66 7.51
N ALA A 49 -33.59 -4.35 7.41
CA ALA A 49 -33.82 -3.52 8.60
C ALA A 49 -35.14 -3.89 9.27
N ASP A 50 -35.22 -3.70 10.58
CA ASP A 50 -36.46 -3.86 11.33
C ASP A 50 -37.50 -2.80 10.90
N GLU A 51 -38.77 -3.01 11.26
CA GLU A 51 -39.85 -2.14 10.84
C GLU A 51 -39.61 -0.68 11.29
N GLY A 52 -39.63 0.23 10.31
CA GLY A 52 -39.37 1.65 10.55
C GLY A 52 -37.91 2.08 10.62
N CYS A 53 -36.98 1.16 10.40
CA CYS A 53 -35.54 1.45 10.34
C CYS A 53 -35.01 1.44 8.88
N THR A 54 -33.87 2.07 8.67
CA THR A 54 -33.17 2.08 7.37
C THR A 54 -32.01 1.09 7.38
N ASP A 55 -31.61 0.61 6.20
CA ASP A 55 -30.45 -0.28 6.02
C ASP A 55 -29.49 0.23 4.96
N ASP A 56 -29.51 1.53 4.67
CA ASP A 56 -28.74 2.12 3.57
C ASP A 56 -27.23 2.06 3.83
N LEU A 57 -26.80 2.38 5.05
CA LEU A 57 -25.38 2.31 5.44
C LEU A 57 -24.91 0.87 5.52
N VAL A 58 -25.73 -0.02 6.08
CA VAL A 58 -25.44 -1.47 6.11
C VAL A 58 -25.40 -2.04 4.70
N ALA A 59 -26.24 -1.53 3.78
CA ALA A 59 -26.21 -1.92 2.37
C ALA A 59 -24.88 -1.56 1.70
N CYS A 60 -24.35 -0.38 1.97
CA CYS A 60 -23.03 0.00 1.51
C CYS A 60 -21.94 -0.92 2.06
N LEU A 61 -21.99 -1.26 3.35
CA LEU A 61 -21.02 -2.15 3.99
C LEU A 61 -21.03 -3.57 3.43
N PHE A 62 -22.20 -4.20 3.27
CA PHE A 62 -22.25 -5.55 2.72
C PHE A 62 -21.87 -5.59 1.23
N LEU A 63 -22.15 -4.54 0.46
CA LEU A 63 -21.68 -4.43 -0.92
C LEU A 63 -20.17 -4.26 -0.99
N PHE A 64 -19.57 -3.47 -0.08
CA PHE A 64 -18.14 -3.37 0.06
C PHE A 64 -17.50 -4.72 0.42
N ALA A 65 -18.03 -5.41 1.44
CA ALA A 65 -17.54 -6.71 1.86
C ALA A 65 -17.67 -7.78 0.76
N TRP A 66 -18.72 -7.71 -0.06
CA TRP A 66 -18.84 -8.56 -1.23
C TRP A 66 -17.82 -8.20 -2.30
N ALA A 67 -17.63 -6.90 -2.58
CA ALA A 67 -16.68 -6.42 -3.60
C ALA A 67 -15.24 -6.75 -3.22
N SER A 68 -14.87 -6.62 -1.95
CA SER A 68 -13.52 -6.90 -1.45
C SER A 68 -13.10 -8.36 -1.62
N ASP A 69 -14.06 -9.28 -1.72
CA ASP A 69 -13.79 -10.70 -1.96
C ASP A 69 -13.63 -11.04 -3.46
N GLN A 70 -13.98 -10.13 -4.36
CA GLN A 70 -13.83 -10.36 -5.79
C GLN A 70 -12.36 -10.35 -6.22
N THR A 71 -12.00 -11.27 -7.10
CA THR A 71 -10.63 -11.41 -7.62
C THR A 71 -10.11 -10.11 -8.21
N TYR A 72 -10.93 -9.41 -8.97
CA TYR A 72 -10.58 -8.12 -9.57
C TYR A 72 -10.19 -7.06 -8.54
N PHE A 73 -10.92 -6.99 -7.42
CA PHE A 73 -10.61 -6.03 -6.34
C PHE A 73 -9.30 -6.40 -5.64
N LYS A 74 -9.09 -7.69 -5.39
CA LYS A 74 -7.84 -8.20 -4.79
C LYS A 74 -6.63 -7.91 -5.67
N GLU A 75 -6.75 -8.15 -6.97
CA GLU A 75 -5.68 -7.86 -7.94
C GLU A 75 -5.32 -6.38 -8.00
N LEU A 76 -6.31 -5.48 -8.03
CA LEU A 76 -6.07 -4.04 -8.01
C LEU A 76 -5.37 -3.58 -6.72
N THR A 77 -5.85 -4.05 -5.58
CA THR A 77 -5.29 -3.68 -4.27
C THR A 77 -3.86 -4.20 -4.12
N ASP A 78 -3.59 -5.43 -4.55
CA ASP A 78 -2.25 -6.00 -4.50
C ASP A 78 -1.23 -5.23 -5.37
N VAL A 79 -1.65 -4.76 -6.54
CA VAL A 79 -0.80 -3.93 -7.41
C VAL A 79 -0.48 -2.59 -6.75
N ASP A 80 -1.47 -1.93 -6.19
CA ASP A 80 -1.30 -0.62 -5.54
C ASP A 80 -0.44 -0.73 -4.28
N VAL A 81 -0.65 -1.75 -3.45
CA VAL A 81 0.16 -1.99 -2.25
C VAL A 81 1.62 -2.26 -2.60
N ARG A 82 1.87 -3.10 -3.61
CA ARG A 82 3.24 -3.37 -4.07
C ARG A 82 3.93 -2.14 -4.63
N ALA A 83 3.20 -1.33 -5.41
CA ALA A 83 3.74 -0.07 -5.95
C ALA A 83 4.09 0.92 -4.84
N THR A 84 3.26 1.03 -3.82
CA THR A 84 3.50 1.88 -2.64
C THR A 84 4.71 1.39 -1.86
N MET A 85 4.79 0.09 -1.56
CA MET A 85 5.93 -0.50 -0.85
C MET A 85 7.26 -0.31 -1.60
N MET A 86 7.26 -0.49 -2.94
CA MET A 86 8.45 -0.24 -3.75
C MET A 86 8.88 1.21 -3.70
N ARG A 87 7.94 2.16 -3.72
CA ARG A 87 8.24 3.58 -3.62
C ARG A 87 8.81 3.94 -2.25
N GLU A 88 8.21 3.46 -1.17
CA GLU A 88 8.70 3.67 0.19
C GLU A 88 10.09 3.09 0.41
N GLN A 89 10.39 1.91 -0.17
CA GLN A 89 11.73 1.33 -0.13
C GLN A 89 12.74 2.17 -0.91
N GLN A 90 12.34 2.71 -2.06
CA GLN A 90 13.21 3.56 -2.87
C GLN A 90 13.50 4.88 -2.16
N ASP A 91 12.49 5.51 -1.58
CA ASP A 91 12.63 6.74 -0.80
C ASP A 91 13.53 6.52 0.44
N ALA A 92 13.40 5.38 1.12
CA ALA A 92 14.25 5.03 2.25
C ALA A 92 15.71 4.82 1.83
N LEU A 93 15.94 4.14 0.70
CA LEU A 93 17.29 3.98 0.14
C LEU A 93 17.90 5.32 -0.25
N GLU A 94 17.14 6.22 -0.87
CA GLU A 94 17.62 7.56 -1.22
C GLU A 94 17.95 8.38 0.02
N GLN A 95 17.17 8.27 1.10
CA GLN A 95 17.45 8.92 2.38
C GLN A 95 18.69 8.36 3.06
N ASP A 96 18.88 7.06 3.04
CA ASP A 96 20.08 6.42 3.61
C ASP A 96 21.35 6.73 2.79
N MET A 97 21.23 6.96 1.50
CA MET A 97 22.34 7.34 0.64
C MET A 97 22.68 8.84 0.70
N ALA A 98 21.77 9.69 1.17
CA ALA A 98 21.98 11.13 1.25
C ALA A 98 23.18 11.56 2.12
N PRO A 99 23.55 10.85 3.22
CA PRO A 99 24.74 11.17 4.00
C PRO A 99 26.05 10.81 3.30
N PHE A 100 26.04 9.91 2.34
CA PHE A 100 27.21 9.60 1.53
C PHE A 100 27.38 10.61 0.40
N GLY A 101 27.52 11.87 0.76
CA GLY A 101 27.83 12.97 -0.15
C GLY A 101 29.15 12.84 -0.89
N PHE A 102 29.64 11.63 -1.05
CA PHE A 102 30.82 11.27 -1.83
C PHE A 102 30.54 10.71 -3.20
N VAL A 103 29.30 10.67 -3.61
CA VAL A 103 29.05 10.60 -5.04
C VAL A 103 29.41 11.98 -5.56
N VAL A 104 30.68 12.18 -5.64
CA VAL A 104 31.28 13.31 -6.28
C VAL A 104 30.72 13.39 -7.69
N THR A 105 29.75 14.23 -7.84
CA THR A 105 29.48 14.87 -9.10
C THR A 105 30.66 15.75 -9.36
N GLY A 106 31.56 15.30 -10.11
CA GLY A 106 32.71 16.15 -10.40
C GLY A 106 33.90 15.25 -10.57
N LEU A 107 33.90 14.60 -11.65
CA LEU A 107 35.09 14.46 -12.45
C LEU A 107 35.43 15.84 -13.03
N GLU A 108 35.56 16.83 -12.19
CA GLU A 108 36.56 17.84 -12.44
C GLU A 108 37.88 17.08 -12.21
N GLU A 109 38.59 16.86 -13.28
CA GLU A 109 40.00 16.48 -13.26
C GLU A 109 40.76 17.58 -12.52
N GLU A 110 40.56 17.69 -11.22
CA GLU A 110 41.57 18.34 -10.39
C GLU A 110 42.80 17.42 -10.47
N ASN A 111 43.75 17.93 -11.17
CA ASN A 111 45.11 17.45 -11.21
C ASN A 111 45.53 17.12 -9.74
N ILE A 112 45.33 15.86 -9.32
CA ILE A 112 45.74 15.40 -8.01
C ILE A 112 47.24 15.43 -8.07
N GLY A 113 47.76 16.57 -7.67
CA GLY A 113 49.21 16.78 -7.60
C GLY A 113 49.84 15.73 -6.68
N GLU A 114 51.10 15.52 -6.89
CA GLU A 114 51.96 14.69 -6.05
C GLU A 114 51.65 14.87 -4.54
N VAL A 115 51.16 13.82 -3.90
CA VAL A 115 50.94 13.82 -2.45
C VAL A 115 52.23 13.36 -1.78
N VAL A 116 52.80 14.22 -0.95
CA VAL A 116 53.97 13.90 -0.15
C VAL A 116 53.53 13.62 1.28
N ASP A 117 53.88 12.45 1.83
CA ASP A 117 53.57 12.08 3.20
C ASP A 117 54.53 12.77 4.22
N GLU A 118 54.28 12.59 5.52
CA GLU A 118 55.09 13.14 6.61
C GLU A 118 56.55 12.69 6.58
N TYR A 119 56.84 11.63 5.86
CA TYR A 119 58.20 11.04 5.75
C TYR A 119 58.90 11.46 4.43
N GLY A 120 58.25 12.32 3.64
CA GLY A 120 58.85 12.82 2.39
C GLY A 120 58.65 11.85 1.20
N THR A 121 57.85 10.82 1.33
CA THR A 121 57.58 9.87 0.26
C THR A 121 56.56 10.44 -0.69
N ARG A 122 56.88 10.42 -1.96
CA ARG A 122 55.97 10.93 -3.03
C ARG A 122 55.09 9.83 -3.56
N TRP A 123 53.78 10.08 -3.49
CA TRP A 123 52.76 9.17 -3.99
C TRP A 123 52.17 9.73 -5.28
N ASN A 124 52.29 8.99 -6.38
CA ASN A 124 51.63 9.32 -7.62
C ASN A 124 50.34 8.54 -7.71
N PRO A 125 49.17 9.18 -8.02
CA PRO A 125 47.94 8.46 -8.25
C PRO A 125 48.14 7.50 -9.43
N VAL A 126 47.78 6.23 -9.23
CA VAL A 126 47.75 5.24 -10.30
C VAL A 126 46.53 5.53 -11.15
N VAL A 127 46.70 6.22 -12.25
CA VAL A 127 45.69 6.35 -13.28
C VAL A 127 45.52 4.97 -13.91
N ARG A 128 44.49 4.25 -13.54
CA ARG A 128 44.09 3.06 -14.29
C ARG A 128 43.44 3.52 -15.57
N ASP A 129 44.20 3.46 -16.62
CA ASP A 129 43.68 3.61 -17.97
C ASP A 129 42.79 2.39 -18.26
N TYR A 130 41.48 2.55 -18.09
CA TYR A 130 40.51 1.61 -18.61
C TYR A 130 40.42 1.82 -20.11
N GLY A 131 41.44 1.35 -20.80
CA GLY A 131 41.46 1.35 -22.26
C GLY A 131 40.17 0.75 -22.77
N SER A 132 39.40 1.56 -23.44
CA SER A 132 38.23 1.20 -24.23
C SER A 132 38.65 0.23 -25.34
N ASN A 133 38.68 -1.04 -25.05
CA ASN A 133 38.66 -2.09 -26.09
C ASN A 133 37.20 -2.47 -26.32
N TRP A 134 36.60 -1.81 -27.27
CA TRP A 134 35.40 -2.27 -27.95
C TRP A 134 35.72 -2.57 -29.40
#